data_f8ba61234432aba899242ad91108402d
#
_entry.id   f8ba61234432aba899242ad91108402d
#
_cell.length_a   1.000
_cell.length_b   1.000
_cell.length_c   1.000
_cell.angle_alpha   90.00
_cell.angle_beta   90.00
_cell.angle_gamma   90.00
#
_symmetry.space_group_name_H-M   'P 1'
#
loop_
_entity.id
_entity.type
_entity.pdbx_description
1 polymer ?
#
loop_
_entity_poly.entity_id
_entity_poly.type
_entity_poly.pdbx_seq_one_letter_code
_entity_poly.pdbx_strand_id
1 'polypeptide(L)'
;MTVQQRSFLGRALYVGPSMRTLHEQYAKHGSVDAGAPVLASCEVTVRAPSSEVWELLADIARWPSWVPGVRQAHLDGEPAPDVPFRWVLNGMRVKSTLAVVQPGSELSWTGTLAGTRGVHRFLLEPAHGATRVRSEESIGGPLAGLLYSSDKLQAVLADWTGALKSQAEKTG
;
A
#
# COMPACT_ATOMS: atom_id res chain seq x y z
N MET A 1 8.40 -15.48 16.61
CA MET A 1 7.01 -15.99 16.40
C MET A 1 6.98 -16.65 15.04
N THR A 2 6.69 -17.95 15.00
CA THR A 2 6.74 -18.77 13.79
C THR A 2 5.56 -18.39 12.90
N VAL A 3 5.83 -17.83 11.73
CA VAL A 3 4.79 -17.65 10.68
C VAL A 3 4.36 -19.05 10.27
N GLN A 4 3.15 -19.45 10.66
CA GLN A 4 2.58 -20.74 10.32
C GLN A 4 2.35 -20.75 8.81
N GLN A 5 3.23 -21.44 8.07
CA GLN A 5 3.08 -21.65 6.63
C GLN A 5 1.77 -22.40 6.37
N ARG A 6 0.77 -21.72 5.86
CA ARG A 6 -0.46 -22.35 5.39
C ARG A 6 -0.14 -23.35 4.27
N SER A 7 -0.79 -24.50 4.28
CA SER A 7 -0.66 -25.48 3.19
C SER A 7 -1.05 -24.85 1.84
N PHE A 8 -0.55 -25.39 0.74
CA PHE A 8 -0.88 -24.94 -0.63
C PHE A 8 -2.40 -24.80 -0.86
N LEU A 9 -3.19 -25.78 -0.42
CA LEU A 9 -4.66 -25.73 -0.47
C LEU A 9 -5.24 -24.61 0.38
N GLY A 10 -4.69 -24.34 1.57
CA GLY A 10 -5.14 -23.26 2.44
C GLY A 10 -4.86 -21.87 1.86
N ARG A 11 -3.83 -21.71 1.02
CA ARG A 11 -3.54 -20.46 0.28
C ARG A 11 -4.47 -20.28 -0.92
N ALA A 12 -4.78 -21.38 -1.63
CA ALA A 12 -5.66 -21.37 -2.79
C ALA A 12 -7.13 -21.08 -2.45
N LEU A 13 -7.57 -21.53 -1.29
CA LEU A 13 -8.96 -21.41 -0.83
C LEU A 13 -9.19 -20.23 0.12
N TYR A 14 -8.22 -19.35 0.28
CA TYR A 14 -8.36 -18.21 1.18
C TYR A 14 -9.33 -17.17 0.61
N VAL A 15 -10.52 -17.11 1.17
CA VAL A 15 -11.52 -16.08 0.82
C VAL A 15 -11.24 -14.76 1.54
N GLY A 16 -10.79 -14.83 2.79
CA GLY A 16 -10.46 -13.67 3.63
C GLY A 16 -11.64 -12.78 4.02
N PRO A 17 -11.36 -11.68 4.73
CA PRO A 17 -12.37 -10.72 5.14
C PRO A 17 -13.04 -10.02 3.94
N SER A 18 -14.26 -9.54 4.12
CA SER A 18 -14.96 -8.69 3.14
C SER A 18 -14.20 -7.35 2.95
N MET A 19 -14.42 -6.64 1.84
CA MET A 19 -13.86 -5.29 1.65
C MET A 19 -14.25 -4.34 2.79
N ARG A 20 -15.51 -4.40 3.25
CA ARG A 20 -15.98 -3.60 4.38
C ARG A 20 -15.20 -3.94 5.65
N THR A 21 -14.99 -5.22 5.93
CA THR A 21 -14.22 -5.65 7.10
C THR A 21 -12.75 -5.21 6.99
N LEU A 22 -12.11 -5.38 5.82
CA LEU A 22 -10.74 -4.90 5.58
C LEU A 22 -10.62 -3.40 5.80
N HIS A 23 -11.59 -2.64 5.34
CA HIS A 23 -11.59 -1.18 5.48
C HIS A 23 -11.84 -0.75 6.92
N GLU A 24 -12.96 -1.20 7.53
CA GLU A 24 -13.41 -0.72 8.83
C GLU A 24 -12.64 -1.32 10.02
N GLN A 25 -12.19 -2.58 9.93
CA GLN A 25 -11.59 -3.28 11.06
C GLN A 25 -10.07 -3.48 10.95
N TYR A 26 -9.48 -3.32 9.76
CA TYR A 26 -8.04 -3.42 9.56
C TYR A 26 -7.43 -2.07 9.18
N ALA A 27 -7.72 -1.55 7.99
CA ALA A 27 -7.05 -0.36 7.48
C ALA A 27 -7.27 0.86 8.38
N LYS A 28 -8.51 1.15 8.80
CA LYS A 28 -8.82 2.26 9.72
C LYS A 28 -8.23 2.08 11.13
N HIS A 29 -7.89 0.86 11.51
CA HIS A 29 -7.23 0.54 12.79
C HIS A 29 -5.72 0.32 12.65
N GLY A 30 -5.13 0.77 11.56
CA GLY A 30 -3.69 0.72 11.40
C GLY A 30 -3.13 -0.70 11.29
N SER A 31 -3.83 -1.61 10.61
CA SER A 31 -3.39 -2.99 10.44
C SER A 31 -3.67 -3.52 9.04
N VAL A 32 -2.93 -4.54 8.64
CA VAL A 32 -3.15 -5.34 7.44
C VAL A 32 -3.69 -6.72 7.83
N ASP A 33 -4.26 -7.45 6.89
CA ASP A 33 -4.71 -8.83 7.13
C ASP A 33 -3.50 -9.78 7.23
N ALA A 34 -3.04 -10.04 8.44
CA ALA A 34 -1.94 -10.97 8.71
C ALA A 34 -2.24 -12.42 8.30
N GLY A 35 -3.51 -12.76 8.07
CA GLY A 35 -3.94 -14.06 7.56
C GLY A 35 -3.92 -14.18 6.04
N ALA A 36 -3.69 -13.10 5.30
CA ALA A 36 -3.68 -13.10 3.84
C ALA A 36 -2.58 -14.01 3.27
N PRO A 37 -2.83 -14.68 2.13
CA PRO A 37 -1.84 -15.56 1.51
C PRO A 37 -0.66 -14.81 0.91
N VAL A 38 -0.81 -13.51 0.62
CA VAL A 38 0.23 -12.61 0.12
C VAL A 38 0.38 -11.46 1.08
N LEU A 39 1.56 -11.33 1.66
CA LEU A 39 1.90 -10.33 2.66
C LEU A 39 3.35 -9.90 2.49
N ALA A 40 3.61 -8.60 2.48
CA ALA A 40 4.95 -8.06 2.42
C ALA A 40 5.05 -6.73 3.17
N SER A 41 6.28 -6.37 3.55
CA SER A 41 6.61 -5.05 4.09
C SER A 41 8.00 -4.63 3.65
N CYS A 42 8.20 -3.34 3.44
CA CYS A 42 9.49 -2.77 3.09
C CYS A 42 9.71 -1.49 3.91
N GLU A 43 10.94 -1.26 4.32
CA GLU A 43 11.32 -0.07 5.06
C GLU A 43 12.51 0.62 4.38
N VAL A 44 12.48 1.96 4.35
CA VAL A 44 13.56 2.78 3.81
C VAL A 44 13.70 4.06 4.62
N THR A 45 14.93 4.55 4.77
CA THR A 45 15.19 5.88 5.32
C THR A 45 15.34 6.89 4.18
N VAL A 46 14.51 7.92 4.21
CA VAL A 46 14.47 9.03 3.24
C VAL A 46 15.06 10.27 3.89
N ARG A 47 16.07 10.88 3.27
CA ARG A 47 16.72 12.11 3.76
C ARG A 47 15.90 13.35 3.36
N ALA A 48 14.69 13.40 3.86
CA ALA A 48 13.76 14.52 3.73
C ALA A 48 12.82 14.56 4.95
N PRO A 49 12.25 15.72 5.30
CA PRO A 49 11.23 15.82 6.34
C PRO A 49 9.98 15.00 6.01
N SER A 50 9.29 14.53 7.05
CA SER A 50 8.06 13.74 6.86
C SER A 50 6.94 14.50 6.13
N SER A 51 6.92 15.83 6.23
CA SER A 51 6.00 16.67 5.47
C SER A 51 6.21 16.57 3.96
N GLU A 52 7.46 16.60 3.49
CA GLU A 52 7.77 16.49 2.06
C GLU A 52 7.47 15.10 1.52
N VAL A 53 7.82 14.06 2.29
CA VAL A 53 7.47 12.67 1.95
C VAL A 53 5.96 12.47 1.89
N TRP A 54 5.24 13.08 2.84
CA TRP A 54 3.78 13.06 2.88
C TRP A 54 3.15 13.71 1.64
N GLU A 55 3.62 14.89 1.24
CA GLU A 55 3.10 15.60 0.05
C GLU A 55 3.21 14.75 -1.20
N LEU A 56 4.31 14.02 -1.38
CA LEU A 56 4.47 13.09 -2.51
C LEU A 56 3.48 11.93 -2.47
N LEU A 57 3.23 11.36 -1.29
CA LEU A 57 2.29 10.25 -1.12
C LEU A 57 0.84 10.71 -1.26
N ALA A 58 0.48 11.85 -0.67
CA ALA A 58 -0.88 12.36 -0.64
C ALA A 58 -1.34 12.93 -2.00
N ASP A 59 -0.41 13.40 -2.83
CA ASP A 59 -0.71 13.85 -4.20
C ASP A 59 -0.86 12.64 -5.15
N ILE A 60 -1.95 11.90 -4.97
CA ILE A 60 -2.27 10.68 -5.72
C ILE A 60 -2.29 10.96 -7.23
N ALA A 61 -2.75 12.12 -7.66
CA ALA A 61 -2.81 12.49 -9.08
C ALA A 61 -1.43 12.52 -9.75
N ARG A 62 -0.37 12.77 -8.97
CA ARG A 62 1.02 12.80 -9.45
C ARG A 62 1.76 11.46 -9.38
N TRP A 63 1.18 10.41 -8.81
CA TRP A 63 1.83 9.09 -8.78
C TRP A 63 2.34 8.61 -10.15
N PRO A 64 1.64 8.83 -11.27
CA PRO A 64 2.16 8.44 -12.60
C PRO A 64 3.51 9.03 -12.97
N SER A 65 3.92 10.13 -12.35
CA SER A 65 5.19 10.80 -12.64
C SER A 65 6.40 10.20 -11.91
N TRP A 66 6.17 9.40 -10.85
CA TRP A 66 7.28 8.88 -10.04
C TRP A 66 7.09 7.44 -9.54
N VAL A 67 5.86 6.91 -9.45
CA VAL A 67 5.63 5.53 -9.00
C VAL A 67 5.81 4.56 -10.17
N PRO A 68 6.72 3.59 -10.07
CA PRO A 68 6.92 2.60 -11.12
C PRO A 68 5.65 1.82 -11.43
N GLY A 69 5.35 1.68 -12.72
CA GLY A 69 4.18 0.93 -13.20
C GLY A 69 2.83 1.65 -13.09
N VAL A 70 2.75 2.78 -12.38
CA VAL A 70 1.52 3.60 -12.34
C VAL A 70 1.46 4.49 -13.58
N ARG A 71 0.36 4.39 -14.34
CA ARG A 71 0.17 5.17 -15.58
C ARG A 71 -0.89 6.25 -15.46
N GLN A 72 -1.88 6.04 -14.60
CA GLN A 72 -2.97 6.95 -14.34
C GLN A 72 -3.34 6.84 -12.86
N ALA A 73 -3.66 7.97 -12.24
CA ALA A 73 -4.23 8.00 -10.91
C ALA A 73 -5.18 9.19 -10.82
N HIS A 74 -6.33 9.00 -10.18
CA HIS A 74 -7.37 10.00 -10.09
C HIS A 74 -8.08 9.90 -8.75
N LEU A 75 -8.07 11.02 -8.04
CA LEU A 75 -8.78 11.26 -6.80
C LEU A 75 -9.67 12.49 -7.02
N ASP A 76 -10.95 12.39 -6.67
CA ASP A 76 -11.87 13.51 -6.74
C ASP A 76 -11.80 14.33 -5.44
N GLY A 77 -11.19 15.49 -5.48
CA GLY A 77 -11.03 16.40 -4.34
C GLY A 77 -9.77 16.13 -3.51
N GLU A 78 -9.80 16.52 -2.26
CA GLU A 78 -8.68 16.36 -1.33
C GLU A 78 -8.64 14.97 -0.70
N PRO A 79 -7.44 14.46 -0.37
CA PRO A 79 -7.32 13.19 0.33
C PRO A 79 -7.99 13.24 1.71
N ALA A 80 -8.97 12.39 1.93
CA ALA A 80 -9.65 12.22 3.22
C ALA A 80 -10.09 10.78 3.43
N PRO A 81 -10.32 10.32 4.67
CA PRO A 81 -10.88 9.00 4.93
C PRO A 81 -12.18 8.78 4.16
N ASP A 82 -12.39 7.55 3.70
CA ASP A 82 -13.54 7.09 2.91
C ASP A 82 -13.65 7.66 1.48
N VAL A 83 -12.70 8.51 1.04
CA VAL A 83 -12.68 9.01 -0.34
C VAL A 83 -12.17 7.92 -1.28
N PRO A 84 -12.95 7.56 -2.34
CA PRO A 84 -12.54 6.60 -3.34
C PRO A 84 -11.56 7.23 -4.34
N PHE A 85 -10.63 6.43 -4.85
CA PHE A 85 -9.76 6.79 -5.95
C PHE A 85 -9.52 5.62 -6.89
N ARG A 86 -9.08 5.93 -8.10
CA ARG A 86 -8.84 4.95 -9.17
C ARG A 86 -7.48 5.17 -9.78
N TRP A 87 -6.79 4.10 -10.07
CA TRP A 87 -5.47 4.15 -10.67
C TRP A 87 -5.21 2.93 -11.56
N VAL A 88 -4.16 3.00 -12.36
CA VAL A 88 -3.76 1.93 -13.27
C VAL A 88 -2.34 1.52 -12.93
N LEU A 89 -2.18 0.28 -12.48
CA LEU A 89 -0.89 -0.33 -12.16
C LEU A 89 -0.59 -1.44 -13.18
N ASN A 90 0.52 -1.31 -13.90
CA ASN A 90 0.95 -2.28 -14.92
C ASN A 90 -0.17 -2.65 -15.92
N GLY A 91 -0.98 -1.65 -16.32
CA GLY A 91 -2.10 -1.82 -17.23
C GLY A 91 -3.39 -2.32 -16.59
N MET A 92 -3.39 -2.69 -15.32
CA MET A 92 -4.56 -3.17 -14.58
C MET A 92 -5.23 -2.04 -13.81
N ARG A 93 -6.57 -1.99 -13.88
CA ARG A 93 -7.36 -0.98 -13.15
C ARG A 93 -7.54 -1.39 -11.69
N VAL A 94 -7.12 -0.51 -10.80
CA VAL A 94 -7.29 -0.64 -9.35
C VAL A 94 -8.36 0.33 -8.88
N LYS A 95 -9.27 -0.14 -8.03
CA LYS A 95 -10.23 0.70 -7.30
C LYS A 95 -9.85 0.67 -5.84
N SER A 96 -9.68 1.83 -5.25
CA SER A 96 -9.23 1.98 -3.86
C SER A 96 -10.09 2.98 -3.10
N THR A 97 -10.05 2.88 -1.76
CA THR A 97 -10.70 3.82 -0.85
C THR A 97 -9.71 4.15 0.26
N LEU A 98 -9.45 5.42 0.48
CA LEU A 98 -8.58 5.90 1.55
C LEU A 98 -9.16 5.52 2.91
N ALA A 99 -8.34 5.00 3.81
CA ALA A 99 -8.75 4.56 5.14
C ALA A 99 -8.21 5.49 6.23
N VAL A 100 -6.90 5.70 6.25
CA VAL A 100 -6.24 6.64 7.16
C VAL A 100 -5.55 7.71 6.31
N VAL A 101 -5.78 8.96 6.68
CA VAL A 101 -5.14 10.13 6.07
C VAL A 101 -4.67 11.02 7.22
N GLN A 102 -3.44 10.79 7.67
CA GLN A 102 -2.80 11.53 8.77
C GLN A 102 -1.55 12.21 8.23
N PRO A 103 -1.58 13.53 7.98
CA PRO A 103 -0.46 14.28 7.43
C PRO A 103 0.86 14.03 8.17
N GLY A 104 1.89 13.69 7.42
CA GLY A 104 3.23 13.42 7.94
C GLY A 104 3.40 12.12 8.75
N SER A 105 2.36 11.30 8.86
CA SER A 105 2.36 10.11 9.73
C SER A 105 1.88 8.84 9.03
N GLU A 106 0.66 8.80 8.47
CA GLU A 106 0.12 7.59 7.84
C GLU A 106 -0.80 7.91 6.65
N LEU A 107 -0.57 7.23 5.53
CA LEU A 107 -1.51 7.10 4.43
C LEU A 107 -1.80 5.63 4.21
N SER A 108 -3.07 5.24 4.30
CA SER A 108 -3.49 3.86 4.02
C SER A 108 -4.78 3.80 3.24
N TRP A 109 -4.97 2.70 2.53
CA TRP A 109 -6.15 2.44 1.74
C TRP A 109 -6.44 0.95 1.62
N THR A 110 -7.69 0.67 1.27
CA THR A 110 -8.08 -0.65 0.77
C THR A 110 -8.27 -0.60 -0.74
N GLY A 111 -8.04 -1.72 -1.41
CA GLY A 111 -8.18 -1.78 -2.86
C GLY A 111 -8.62 -3.12 -3.39
N THR A 112 -9.14 -3.09 -4.63
CA THR A 112 -9.47 -4.28 -5.41
C THR A 112 -8.77 -4.28 -6.75
N LEU A 113 -8.25 -5.43 -7.14
CA LEU A 113 -7.59 -5.67 -8.42
C LEU A 113 -7.87 -7.09 -8.87
N ALA A 114 -8.48 -7.27 -10.06
CA ALA A 114 -8.69 -8.58 -10.69
C ALA A 114 -9.27 -9.65 -9.74
N GLY A 115 -10.28 -9.29 -8.93
CA GLY A 115 -10.93 -10.18 -7.97
C GLY A 115 -10.18 -10.37 -6.65
N THR A 116 -8.98 -9.82 -6.51
CA THR A 116 -8.29 -9.73 -5.22
C THR A 116 -8.71 -8.48 -4.44
N ARG A 117 -8.39 -8.45 -3.16
CA ARG A 117 -8.60 -7.30 -2.28
C ARG A 117 -7.46 -7.20 -1.28
N GLY A 118 -7.12 -6.00 -0.91
CA GLY A 118 -5.99 -5.78 -0.02
C GLY A 118 -6.07 -4.51 0.81
N VAL A 119 -5.15 -4.41 1.74
CA VAL A 119 -4.84 -3.22 2.52
C VAL A 119 -3.41 -2.84 2.23
N HIS A 120 -3.16 -1.59 1.88
CA HIS A 120 -1.83 -1.02 1.73
C HIS A 120 -1.67 0.16 2.70
N ARG A 121 -0.53 0.24 3.37
CA ARG A 121 -0.21 1.28 4.34
C ARG A 121 1.18 1.84 4.11
N PHE A 122 1.31 3.17 4.22
CA PHE A 122 2.58 3.86 4.39
C PHE A 122 2.61 4.53 5.76
N LEU A 123 3.62 4.22 6.54
CA LEU A 123 3.91 4.81 7.84
C LEU A 123 5.15 5.69 7.72
N LEU A 124 5.07 6.91 8.27
CA LEU A 124 6.14 7.89 8.25
C LEU A 124 6.54 8.19 9.69
N GLU A 125 7.80 7.95 10.04
CA GLU A 125 8.36 8.24 11.35
C GLU A 125 9.52 9.22 11.20
N PRO A 126 9.43 10.46 11.76
CA PRO A 126 10.55 11.40 11.76
C PRO A 126 11.78 10.83 12.49
N ALA A 127 12.97 10.99 11.89
CA ALA A 127 14.22 10.46 12.40
C ALA A 127 15.40 11.40 12.11
N HIS A 128 15.71 12.32 13.03
CA HIS A 128 16.91 13.20 12.97
C HIS A 128 17.17 13.86 11.62
N GLY A 129 16.18 14.60 11.08
CA GLY A 129 16.28 15.27 9.78
C GLY A 129 16.01 14.38 8.56
N ALA A 130 15.63 13.14 8.81
CA ALA A 130 15.18 12.17 7.81
C ALA A 130 13.81 11.63 8.19
N THR A 131 13.24 10.77 7.35
CA THR A 131 11.99 10.05 7.60
C THR A 131 12.21 8.56 7.39
N ARG A 132 11.87 7.76 8.38
CA ARG A 132 11.71 6.32 8.20
C ARG A 132 10.35 6.08 7.57
N VAL A 133 10.35 5.46 6.40
CA VAL A 133 9.15 5.10 5.65
C VAL A 133 9.00 3.59 5.68
N ARG A 134 7.87 3.10 6.18
CA ARG A 134 7.50 1.68 6.14
C ARG A 134 6.26 1.51 5.28
N SER A 135 6.35 0.65 4.27
CA SER A 135 5.24 0.23 3.44
C SER A 135 4.84 -1.19 3.79
N GLU A 136 3.56 -1.44 4.02
CA GLU A 136 3.00 -2.77 4.33
C GLU A 136 1.80 -3.03 3.44
N GLU A 137 1.70 -4.26 2.93
CA GLU A 137 0.54 -4.64 2.13
C GLU A 137 0.16 -6.11 2.36
N SER A 138 -1.15 -6.35 2.44
CA SER A 138 -1.76 -7.68 2.41
C SER A 138 -2.69 -7.81 1.22
N ILE A 139 -2.63 -8.95 0.52
CA ILE A 139 -3.51 -9.26 -0.62
C ILE A 139 -4.14 -10.63 -0.39
N GLY A 140 -5.48 -10.66 -0.39
CA GLY A 140 -6.29 -11.85 -0.23
C GLY A 140 -7.36 -11.98 -1.30
N GLY A 141 -8.16 -13.01 -1.19
CA GLY A 141 -9.23 -13.35 -2.12
C GLY A 141 -8.99 -14.69 -2.81
N PRO A 142 -10.00 -15.23 -3.51
CA PRO A 142 -9.89 -16.50 -4.22
C PRO A 142 -8.69 -16.51 -5.17
N LEU A 143 -7.86 -17.55 -5.07
CA LEU A 143 -6.68 -17.76 -5.91
C LEU A 143 -5.55 -16.72 -5.78
N ALA A 144 -5.68 -15.69 -4.93
CA ALA A 144 -4.65 -14.66 -4.77
C ALA A 144 -3.25 -15.26 -4.52
N GLY A 145 -3.14 -16.20 -3.60
CA GLY A 145 -1.88 -16.88 -3.27
C GLY A 145 -1.33 -17.84 -4.32
N LEU A 146 -2.10 -18.14 -5.38
CA LEU A 146 -1.64 -18.90 -6.54
C LEU A 146 -1.15 -17.98 -7.67
N LEU A 147 -1.84 -16.85 -7.85
CA LEU A 147 -1.58 -15.92 -8.94
C LEU A 147 -0.48 -14.91 -8.60
N TYR A 148 -0.29 -14.65 -7.31
CA TYR A 148 0.66 -13.68 -6.83
C TYR A 148 1.43 -14.21 -5.61
N SER A 149 2.69 -13.81 -5.44
CA SER A 149 3.53 -14.24 -4.30
C SER A 149 3.95 -13.08 -3.43
N SER A 150 4.24 -13.36 -2.16
CA SER A 150 4.81 -12.36 -1.23
C SER A 150 6.14 -11.80 -1.73
N ASP A 151 6.98 -12.60 -2.40
CA ASP A 151 8.25 -12.13 -2.96
C ASP A 151 8.04 -11.10 -4.08
N LYS A 152 7.05 -11.32 -4.96
CA LYS A 152 6.67 -10.35 -6.00
C LYS A 152 6.12 -9.07 -5.38
N LEU A 153 5.29 -9.19 -4.35
CA LEU A 153 4.78 -8.02 -3.63
C LEU A 153 5.92 -7.26 -2.95
N GLN A 154 6.85 -7.98 -2.29
CA GLN A 154 8.03 -7.40 -1.67
C GLN A 154 8.86 -6.56 -2.67
N ALA A 155 9.06 -7.06 -3.89
CA ALA A 155 9.76 -6.32 -4.93
C ALA A 155 9.00 -5.05 -5.35
N VAL A 156 7.67 -5.12 -5.50
CA VAL A 156 6.84 -3.94 -5.83
C VAL A 156 6.92 -2.89 -4.72
N LEU A 157 6.86 -3.28 -3.44
CA LEU A 157 6.99 -2.34 -2.32
C LEU A 157 8.40 -1.72 -2.27
N ALA A 158 9.44 -2.49 -2.56
CA ALA A 158 10.81 -2.00 -2.63
C ALA A 158 11.00 -0.99 -3.77
N ASP A 159 10.45 -1.25 -4.95
CA ASP A 159 10.46 -0.33 -6.09
C ASP A 159 9.71 0.97 -5.76
N TRP A 160 8.55 0.87 -5.12
CA TRP A 160 7.76 2.05 -4.74
C TRP A 160 8.48 2.90 -3.68
N THR A 161 8.94 2.28 -2.59
CA THR A 161 9.66 3.00 -1.53
C THR A 161 10.99 3.57 -2.02
N GLY A 162 11.69 2.88 -2.92
CA GLY A 162 12.88 3.36 -3.59
C GLY A 162 12.63 4.58 -4.48
N ALA A 163 11.54 4.55 -5.25
CA ALA A 163 11.13 5.68 -6.09
C ALA A 163 10.71 6.90 -5.23
N LEU A 164 9.96 6.68 -4.14
CA LEU A 164 9.59 7.71 -3.18
C LEU A 164 10.84 8.38 -2.59
N LYS A 165 11.81 7.57 -2.13
CA LYS A 165 13.09 8.06 -1.63
C LYS A 165 13.81 8.90 -2.68
N SER A 166 13.94 8.37 -3.89
CA SER A 166 14.62 9.08 -4.99
C SER A 166 13.94 10.39 -5.34
N GLN A 167 12.61 10.45 -5.27
CA GLN A 167 11.85 11.66 -5.58
C GLN A 167 11.97 12.70 -4.47
N ALA A 168 11.82 12.31 -3.21
CA ALA A 168 11.92 13.20 -2.07
C ALA A 168 13.33 13.80 -1.90
N GLU A 169 14.37 13.00 -2.12
CA GLU A 169 15.76 13.45 -1.98
C GLU A 169 16.30 14.31 -3.15
N LYS A 170 15.49 14.54 -4.22
CA LYS A 170 15.82 15.47 -5.30
C LYS A 170 15.39 16.90 -4.99
N THR A 171 14.43 17.07 -4.10
CA THR A 171 13.76 18.36 -3.85
C THR A 171 14.40 19.11 -2.66
N GLY A 172 15.23 18.44 -1.89
CA GLY A 172 16.03 19.01 -0.79
C GLY A 172 17.49 19.09 -1.20
#